data_436301e5e0bb0210f05688fb63e8c782
#
_entry.id   436301e5e0bb0210f05688fb63e8c782
#
_cell.length_a   1.000
_cell.length_b   1.000
_cell.length_c   1.000
_cell.angle_alpha   90.00
_cell.angle_beta   90.00
_cell.angle_gamma   90.00
#
_symmetry.space_group_name_H-M   'P 1'
#
loop_
_entity.id
_entity.type
_entity.pdbx_description
1 polymer ?
#
loop_
_entity_poly.entity_id
_entity_poly.type
_entity_poly.pdbx_seq_one_letter_code
_entity_poly.pdbx_strand_id
1 'polypeptide(L)'
;MYKSLFSRTLNSALFYSKIVFKYVIIIQTFFLLSSCGENETNVSKGNQSGTLYWGNGTEPQSLDPQIATGVPEHHVISTLMEGLVLKDRRTLQPRPGVAESWEISDDGRVYTFKIRNNAKWSNGDPLTAGDFVWSWWRALQPALGNLYAYMLFPIENAQNYYEGVVSDFSQVGAKALDDRTLEVTLNHPTPYFLQLLDHYSLFPVHKETIEKFGSADQRGTRWTYAGNLVGNGAFTLEEWEINRKIVVKKNENYWDAENVRLNEVVFLPVENVVTEERMFRAGQLHVTASLPADKIAPYSEMSESPMRISPYLGTYFYRINVDVPHLQDPKVRKLSQCPSIEIISLKK
;
A
#
# COMPACT_ATOMS: atom_id res chain seq x y z
N MET A 1 -15.02 -72.64 55.42
CA MET A 1 -14.52 -71.29 55.85
C MET A 1 -13.72 -70.54 54.76
N TYR A 2 -13.33 -71.13 53.64
CA TYR A 2 -12.51 -70.49 52.57
C TYR A 2 -13.31 -69.75 51.54
N LYS A 3 -14.57 -69.97 51.30
CA LYS A 3 -15.40 -69.29 50.26
C LYS A 3 -15.84 -67.86 50.63
N SER A 4 -15.88 -67.50 51.91
CA SER A 4 -16.37 -66.16 52.30
C SER A 4 -15.27 -65.05 52.29
N LEU A 5 -14.01 -65.43 52.39
CA LEU A 5 -12.90 -64.47 52.27
C LEU A 5 -12.59 -64.05 50.85
N PHE A 6 -12.73 -65.00 49.86
CA PHE A 6 -12.47 -64.72 48.47
C PHE A 6 -13.50 -63.77 47.83
N SER A 7 -14.74 -63.81 48.31
CA SER A 7 -15.84 -62.95 47.85
C SER A 7 -15.67 -61.50 48.34
N ARG A 8 -15.14 -61.28 49.52
CA ARG A 8 -14.92 -59.90 50.08
C ARG A 8 -13.72 -59.21 49.43
N THR A 9 -12.66 -59.91 49.10
CA THR A 9 -11.50 -59.33 48.41
C THR A 9 -11.80 -58.99 46.94
N LEU A 10 -12.61 -59.78 46.25
CA LEU A 10 -13.01 -59.49 44.87
C LEU A 10 -13.94 -58.27 44.78
N ASN A 11 -14.87 -58.12 45.72
CA ASN A 11 -15.78 -56.97 45.73
C ASN A 11 -15.06 -55.69 46.12
N SER A 12 -14.05 -55.68 46.99
CA SER A 12 -13.25 -54.51 47.30
C SER A 12 -12.35 -54.14 46.12
N ALA A 13 -11.75 -55.05 45.39
CA ALA A 13 -10.95 -54.78 44.18
C ALA A 13 -11.78 -54.13 43.05
N LEU A 14 -13.01 -54.66 42.84
CA LEU A 14 -13.97 -54.08 41.88
C LEU A 14 -14.45 -52.68 42.29
N PHE A 15 -14.60 -52.42 43.58
CA PHE A 15 -14.99 -51.12 44.10
C PHE A 15 -13.85 -50.08 43.93
N TYR A 16 -12.64 -50.43 44.20
CA TYR A 16 -11.47 -49.56 44.00
C TYR A 16 -11.23 -49.31 42.50
N SER A 17 -11.39 -50.32 41.63
CA SER A 17 -11.29 -50.17 40.18
C SER A 17 -12.31 -49.16 39.63
N LYS A 18 -13.56 -49.21 40.10
CA LYS A 18 -14.60 -48.25 39.69
C LYS A 18 -14.31 -46.84 40.17
N ILE A 19 -13.74 -46.67 41.35
CA ILE A 19 -13.32 -45.34 41.84
C ILE A 19 -12.16 -44.80 41.03
N VAL A 20 -11.12 -45.59 40.79
CA VAL A 20 -9.96 -45.18 39.99
C VAL A 20 -10.40 -44.84 38.58
N PHE A 21 -11.28 -45.62 37.96
CA PHE A 21 -11.81 -45.34 36.62
C PHE A 21 -12.62 -44.03 36.56
N LYS A 22 -13.43 -43.71 37.59
CA LYS A 22 -14.11 -42.43 37.70
C LYS A 22 -13.14 -41.24 37.78
N TYR A 23 -12.09 -41.37 38.56
CA TYR A 23 -11.07 -40.31 38.71
C TYR A 23 -10.26 -40.13 37.42
N VAL A 24 -9.94 -41.21 36.70
CA VAL A 24 -9.26 -41.15 35.40
C VAL A 24 -10.14 -40.44 34.35
N ILE A 25 -11.44 -40.73 34.32
CA ILE A 25 -12.39 -40.04 33.43
C ILE A 25 -12.49 -38.56 33.80
N ILE A 26 -12.58 -38.20 35.07
CA ILE A 26 -12.65 -36.80 35.54
C ILE A 26 -11.37 -36.06 35.16
N ILE A 27 -10.20 -36.66 35.34
CA ILE A 27 -8.91 -36.06 34.97
C ILE A 27 -8.81 -35.91 33.44
N GLN A 28 -9.23 -36.89 32.62
CA GLN A 28 -9.25 -36.79 31.20
C GLN A 28 -10.24 -35.71 30.71
N THR A 29 -11.42 -35.57 31.34
CA THR A 29 -12.37 -34.51 31.01
C THR A 29 -11.83 -33.13 31.37
N PHE A 30 -11.10 -33.01 32.47
CA PHE A 30 -10.44 -31.76 32.86
C PHE A 30 -9.31 -31.38 31.89
N PHE A 31 -8.55 -32.33 31.36
CA PHE A 31 -7.52 -32.11 30.37
C PHE A 31 -8.12 -31.71 29.01
N LEU A 32 -9.30 -32.25 28.64
CA LEU A 32 -10.01 -31.88 27.41
C LEU A 32 -10.63 -30.46 27.49
N LEU A 33 -11.02 -30.01 28.66
CA LEU A 33 -11.53 -28.65 28.89
C LEU A 33 -10.44 -27.59 28.96
N SER A 34 -9.19 -27.96 29.26
CA SER A 34 -8.05 -27.04 29.26
C SER A 34 -7.45 -26.82 27.87
N SER A 35 -7.92 -27.55 26.84
CA SER A 35 -7.42 -27.43 25.46
C SER A 35 -8.13 -26.36 24.61
N CYS A 36 -9.11 -25.64 25.17
CA CYS A 36 -9.61 -24.41 24.57
C CYS A 36 -8.69 -23.24 25.00
N GLY A 37 -7.42 -23.28 24.61
CA GLY A 37 -6.64 -22.07 24.49
C GLY A 37 -7.33 -21.20 23.46
N GLU A 38 -7.74 -19.99 23.81
CA GLU A 38 -8.15 -18.98 22.85
C GLU A 38 -7.05 -18.91 21.79
N ASN A 39 -7.35 -19.35 20.58
CA ASN A 39 -6.43 -19.18 19.47
C ASN A 39 -6.30 -17.68 19.26
N GLU A 40 -5.20 -17.13 19.78
CA GLU A 40 -4.91 -15.72 19.69
C GLU A 40 -4.94 -15.28 18.23
N THR A 41 -5.81 -14.32 17.91
CA THR A 41 -6.01 -13.84 16.55
C THR A 41 -4.82 -13.01 16.08
N ASN A 42 -4.66 -12.84 14.75
CA ASN A 42 -3.65 -11.93 14.21
C ASN A 42 -3.81 -10.51 14.76
N VAL A 43 -5.06 -10.04 14.90
CA VAL A 43 -5.35 -8.71 15.46
C VAL A 43 -4.89 -8.62 16.91
N SER A 44 -5.17 -9.64 17.75
CA SER A 44 -4.71 -9.65 19.14
C SER A 44 -3.18 -9.61 19.24
N LYS A 45 -2.49 -10.47 18.49
CA LYS A 45 -1.02 -10.48 18.40
C LYS A 45 -0.46 -9.15 17.88
N GLY A 46 -1.07 -8.65 16.82
CA GLY A 46 -0.64 -7.41 16.18
C GLY A 46 -0.77 -6.19 17.09
N ASN A 47 -1.84 -6.13 17.89
CA ASN A 47 -2.04 -5.06 18.88
C ASN A 47 -0.94 -5.07 19.97
N GLN A 48 -0.40 -6.24 20.32
CA GLN A 48 0.68 -6.37 21.29
C GLN A 48 2.05 -6.08 20.69
N SER A 49 2.28 -6.50 19.43
CA SER A 49 3.58 -6.36 18.75
C SER A 49 3.76 -5.04 17.99
N GLY A 50 2.68 -4.28 17.78
CA GLY A 50 2.69 -3.12 16.88
C GLY A 50 2.64 -3.51 15.40
N THR A 51 2.06 -4.68 15.06
CA THR A 51 1.92 -5.19 13.70
C THR A 51 0.51 -4.93 13.16
N LEU A 52 0.39 -4.30 12.00
CA LEU A 52 -0.87 -4.11 11.29
C LEU A 52 -1.07 -5.21 10.23
N TYR A 53 -2.16 -5.95 10.29
CA TYR A 53 -2.58 -6.89 9.25
C TYR A 53 -3.59 -6.21 8.33
N TRP A 54 -3.22 -6.04 7.07
CA TRP A 54 -3.99 -5.31 6.06
C TRP A 54 -4.37 -6.23 4.90
N GLY A 55 -5.67 -6.37 4.61
CA GLY A 55 -6.16 -6.97 3.38
C GLY A 55 -5.85 -6.04 2.20
N ASN A 56 -5.09 -6.54 1.22
CA ASN A 56 -4.60 -5.72 0.11
C ASN A 56 -5.40 -5.93 -1.20
N GLY A 57 -6.49 -6.67 -1.15
CA GLY A 57 -7.28 -7.03 -2.32
C GLY A 57 -6.55 -8.07 -3.18
N THR A 58 -5.68 -7.65 -4.08
CA THR A 58 -4.94 -8.59 -4.94
C THR A 58 -3.44 -8.46 -4.78
N GLU A 59 -2.70 -9.41 -5.37
CA GLU A 59 -1.25 -9.41 -5.43
C GLU A 59 -0.74 -8.23 -6.27
N PRO A 60 0.21 -7.40 -5.76
CA PRO A 60 0.88 -6.39 -6.55
C PRO A 60 1.69 -7.00 -7.70
N GLN A 61 1.61 -6.41 -8.88
CA GLN A 61 2.38 -6.86 -10.05
C GLN A 61 3.83 -6.36 -10.02
N SER A 62 4.06 -5.22 -9.38
CA SER A 62 5.39 -4.59 -9.28
C SER A 62 5.42 -3.63 -8.10
N LEU A 63 6.59 -3.49 -7.48
CA LEU A 63 6.86 -2.43 -6.50
C LEU A 63 7.78 -1.32 -7.06
N ASP A 64 8.01 -1.31 -8.38
CA ASP A 64 8.62 -0.18 -9.06
C ASP A 64 7.56 0.92 -9.24
N PRO A 65 7.67 2.07 -8.57
CA PRO A 65 6.62 3.10 -8.55
C PRO A 65 6.42 3.72 -9.93
N GLN A 66 7.40 3.64 -10.82
CA GLN A 66 7.33 4.20 -12.16
C GLN A 66 6.78 3.24 -13.22
N ILE A 67 6.44 2.00 -12.81
CA ILE A 67 5.82 0.98 -13.68
C ILE A 67 4.47 0.54 -13.13
N ALA A 68 4.30 0.56 -11.81
CA ALA A 68 3.09 0.14 -11.12
C ALA A 68 1.88 1.01 -11.52
N THR A 69 0.68 0.40 -11.60
CA THR A 69 -0.54 1.10 -12.00
C THR A 69 -1.76 0.78 -11.13
N GLY A 70 -1.63 -0.10 -10.15
CA GLY A 70 -2.75 -0.60 -9.36
C GLY A 70 -2.86 0.02 -7.96
N VAL A 71 -4.03 -0.11 -7.36
CA VAL A 71 -4.28 0.27 -5.96
C VAL A 71 -3.52 -0.64 -4.98
N PRO A 72 -3.43 -1.97 -5.19
CA PRO A 72 -2.64 -2.85 -4.32
C PRO A 72 -1.16 -2.47 -4.27
N GLU A 73 -0.59 -2.06 -5.41
CA GLU A 73 0.77 -1.53 -5.51
C GLU A 73 0.92 -0.24 -4.73
N HIS A 74 -0.05 0.68 -4.90
CA HIS A 74 -0.07 1.97 -4.21
C HIS A 74 -0.01 1.81 -2.69
N HIS A 75 -0.77 0.88 -2.12
CA HIS A 75 -0.76 0.66 -0.67
C HIS A 75 0.63 0.28 -0.15
N VAL A 76 1.31 -0.64 -0.83
CA VAL A 76 2.65 -1.10 -0.44
C VAL A 76 3.70 -0.02 -0.73
N ILE A 77 3.72 0.51 -1.96
CA ILE A 77 4.71 1.53 -2.39
C ILE A 77 4.66 2.75 -1.47
N SER A 78 3.46 3.21 -1.08
CA SER A 78 3.31 4.37 -0.17
C SER A 78 3.80 4.14 1.25
N THR A 79 4.12 2.90 1.64
CA THR A 79 4.83 2.62 2.89
C THR A 79 6.33 2.59 2.72
N LEU A 80 6.81 2.23 1.53
CA LEU A 80 8.24 2.04 1.21
C LEU A 80 8.91 3.31 0.69
N MET A 81 8.11 4.23 0.11
CA MET A 81 8.61 5.43 -0.56
C MET A 81 7.70 6.63 -0.25
N GLU A 82 8.28 7.83 -0.34
CA GLU A 82 7.59 9.10 -0.11
C GLU A 82 8.05 10.15 -1.12
N GLY A 83 7.11 10.98 -1.58
CA GLY A 83 7.36 12.08 -2.50
C GLY A 83 7.75 13.38 -1.81
N LEU A 84 7.96 14.43 -2.61
CA LEU A 84 8.21 15.81 -2.11
C LEU A 84 7.08 16.26 -1.20
N VAL A 85 5.85 15.96 -1.59
CA VAL A 85 4.61 16.42 -0.96
C VAL A 85 3.77 15.20 -0.62
N LEU A 86 3.08 15.24 0.49
CA LEU A 86 2.07 14.28 0.91
C LEU A 86 0.69 14.95 0.85
N LYS A 87 -0.34 14.14 0.82
CA LYS A 87 -1.72 14.59 0.90
C LYS A 87 -2.25 14.46 2.34
N ASP A 88 -2.85 15.52 2.86
CA ASP A 88 -3.61 15.45 4.11
C ASP A 88 -4.84 14.56 3.92
N ARG A 89 -5.02 13.57 4.78
CA ARG A 89 -6.08 12.55 4.63
C ARG A 89 -7.49 13.07 4.86
N ARG A 90 -7.65 14.24 5.50
CA ARG A 90 -8.97 14.82 5.82
C ARG A 90 -9.36 15.89 4.83
N THR A 91 -8.40 16.76 4.47
CA THR A 91 -8.65 17.94 3.63
C THR A 91 -8.26 17.71 2.17
N LEU A 92 -7.49 16.66 1.86
CA LEU A 92 -6.84 16.37 0.59
C LEU A 92 -5.87 17.48 0.13
N GLN A 93 -5.52 18.39 1.01
CA GLN A 93 -4.57 19.45 0.70
C GLN A 93 -3.14 18.95 0.75
N PRO A 94 -2.24 19.52 -0.08
CA PRO A 94 -0.81 19.22 -0.02
C PRO A 94 -0.23 19.60 1.35
N ARG A 95 0.63 18.74 1.89
CA ARG A 95 1.42 18.98 3.11
C ARG A 95 2.86 18.55 2.89
N PRO A 96 3.82 19.09 3.66
CA PRO A 96 5.22 18.68 3.59
C PRO A 96 5.43 17.18 3.72
N GLY A 97 6.19 16.60 2.79
CA GLY A 97 6.75 15.26 2.81
C GLY A 97 8.27 15.33 2.91
N VAL A 98 9.00 14.76 1.95
CA VAL A 98 10.47 14.89 1.84
C VAL A 98 10.89 16.36 1.71
N ALA A 99 10.11 17.20 1.02
CA ALA A 99 10.28 18.64 1.09
C ALA A 99 9.68 19.18 2.40
N GLU A 100 10.46 19.94 3.16
CA GLU A 100 9.97 20.59 4.39
C GLU A 100 9.14 21.83 4.08
N SER A 101 9.39 22.48 2.94
CA SER A 101 8.68 23.66 2.46
C SER A 101 8.87 23.83 0.96
N TRP A 102 8.09 24.71 0.37
CA TRP A 102 8.23 25.16 -1.02
C TRP A 102 7.78 26.61 -1.17
N GLU A 103 8.33 27.26 -2.18
CA GLU A 103 7.95 28.59 -2.63
C GLU A 103 7.41 28.48 -4.06
N ILE A 104 6.49 29.38 -4.41
CA ILE A 104 5.88 29.45 -5.74
C ILE A 104 6.07 30.87 -6.25
N SER A 105 6.58 31.04 -7.48
CA SER A 105 6.72 32.34 -8.12
C SER A 105 5.37 33.04 -8.31
N ASP A 106 5.36 34.35 -8.44
CA ASP A 106 4.15 35.18 -8.60
C ASP A 106 3.34 34.78 -9.83
N ASP A 107 4.01 34.31 -10.89
CA ASP A 107 3.36 33.79 -12.10
C ASP A 107 2.86 32.33 -11.99
N GLY A 108 3.08 31.69 -10.85
CA GLY A 108 2.62 30.32 -10.58
C GLY A 108 3.34 29.24 -11.39
N ARG A 109 4.50 29.53 -11.98
CA ARG A 109 5.22 28.60 -12.86
C ARG A 109 6.45 27.98 -12.22
N VAL A 110 7.13 28.63 -11.32
CA VAL A 110 8.35 28.13 -10.70
C VAL A 110 8.07 27.72 -9.26
N TYR A 111 8.40 26.48 -8.95
CA TYR A 111 8.32 25.90 -7.61
C TYR A 111 9.71 25.60 -7.11
N THR A 112 10.08 26.13 -5.95
CA THR A 112 11.37 25.88 -5.29
C THR A 112 11.14 25.09 -4.03
N PHE A 113 11.50 23.81 -4.03
CA PHE A 113 11.35 22.89 -2.91
C PHE A 113 12.61 22.85 -2.05
N LYS A 114 12.45 22.87 -0.73
CA LYS A 114 13.53 22.66 0.24
C LYS A 114 13.47 21.23 0.76
N ILE A 115 14.47 20.42 0.42
CA ILE A 115 14.60 19.03 0.87
C ILE A 115 15.09 19.03 2.33
N ARG A 116 14.45 18.22 3.17
CA ARG A 116 14.82 18.08 4.60
C ARG A 116 16.28 17.67 4.75
N ASN A 117 16.97 18.28 5.71
CA ASN A 117 18.36 17.94 6.00
C ASN A 117 18.54 16.51 6.51
N ASN A 118 17.53 15.96 7.19
CA ASN A 118 17.51 14.59 7.70
C ASN A 118 16.84 13.58 6.76
N ALA A 119 16.47 13.98 5.53
CA ALA A 119 15.95 13.05 4.53
C ALA A 119 17.03 12.06 4.13
N LYS A 120 16.71 10.75 4.24
CA LYS A 120 17.61 9.64 3.96
C LYS A 120 16.89 8.52 3.25
N TRP A 121 17.67 7.76 2.51
CA TRP A 121 17.29 6.44 2.05
C TRP A 121 17.37 5.41 3.19
N SER A 122 16.70 4.28 3.05
CA SER A 122 16.65 3.23 4.06
C SER A 122 18.01 2.59 4.36
N ASN A 123 18.96 2.67 3.43
CA ASN A 123 20.35 2.25 3.63
C ASN A 123 21.21 3.29 4.36
N GLY A 124 20.66 4.45 4.68
CA GLY A 124 21.34 5.54 5.40
C GLY A 124 21.95 6.62 4.51
N ASP A 125 21.99 6.45 3.20
CA ASP A 125 22.47 7.45 2.26
C ASP A 125 21.61 8.71 2.32
N PRO A 126 22.18 9.93 2.13
CA PRO A 126 21.40 11.16 2.07
C PRO A 126 20.49 11.14 0.83
N LEU A 127 19.24 11.58 1.01
CA LEU A 127 18.34 11.82 -0.10
C LEU A 127 18.46 13.28 -0.52
N THR A 128 18.67 13.55 -1.79
CA THR A 128 18.99 14.87 -2.34
C THR A 128 17.99 15.31 -3.41
N ALA A 129 18.06 16.59 -3.80
CA ALA A 129 17.32 17.11 -4.95
C ALA A 129 17.72 16.41 -6.27
N GLY A 130 18.97 15.98 -6.38
CA GLY A 130 19.47 15.22 -7.52
C GLY A 130 18.76 13.88 -7.72
N ASP A 131 18.33 13.23 -6.64
CA ASP A 131 17.58 11.96 -6.70
C ASP A 131 16.21 12.15 -7.37
N PHE A 132 15.53 13.25 -7.11
CA PHE A 132 14.28 13.59 -7.79
C PHE A 132 14.50 13.87 -9.27
N VAL A 133 15.53 14.64 -9.63
CA VAL A 133 15.87 14.95 -11.02
C VAL A 133 16.17 13.67 -11.79
N TRP A 134 17.00 12.77 -11.24
CA TRP A 134 17.33 11.49 -11.85
C TRP A 134 16.09 10.58 -11.96
N SER A 135 15.26 10.54 -10.94
CA SER A 135 14.04 9.72 -10.94
C SER A 135 13.03 10.18 -11.98
N TRP A 136 12.86 11.47 -12.16
CA TRP A 136 11.96 12.00 -13.19
C TRP A 136 12.55 11.84 -14.60
N TRP A 137 13.87 11.95 -14.74
CA TRP A 137 14.54 11.55 -15.96
C TRP A 137 14.24 10.09 -16.33
N ARG A 138 14.37 9.17 -15.36
CA ARG A 138 14.04 7.75 -15.53
C ARG A 138 12.57 7.54 -15.90
N ALA A 139 11.65 8.20 -15.18
CA ALA A 139 10.22 8.10 -15.41
C ALA A 139 9.80 8.56 -16.81
N LEU A 140 10.56 9.47 -17.42
CA LEU A 140 10.35 10.00 -18.76
C LEU A 140 11.09 9.21 -19.86
N GLN A 141 11.80 8.10 -19.52
CA GLN A 141 12.38 7.25 -20.56
C GLN A 141 11.28 6.46 -21.27
N PRO A 142 11.07 6.62 -22.60
CA PRO A 142 10.03 5.88 -23.32
C PRO A 142 10.18 4.36 -23.22
N ALA A 143 11.44 3.85 -23.17
CA ALA A 143 11.73 2.44 -23.06
C ALA A 143 11.27 1.83 -21.72
N LEU A 144 11.19 2.63 -20.63
CA LEU A 144 10.66 2.19 -19.35
C LEU A 144 9.15 1.86 -19.44
N GLY A 145 8.41 2.56 -20.32
CA GLY A 145 6.98 2.34 -20.51
C GLY A 145 6.14 2.76 -19.30
N ASN A 146 6.52 3.84 -18.64
CA ASN A 146 5.75 4.43 -17.54
C ASN A 146 4.41 4.95 -18.06
N LEU A 147 3.30 4.32 -17.66
CA LEU A 147 1.95 4.71 -18.07
C LEU A 147 1.48 6.03 -17.44
N TYR A 148 2.17 6.50 -16.41
CA TYR A 148 1.89 7.77 -15.72
C TYR A 148 2.90 8.87 -16.05
N ALA A 149 3.77 8.69 -17.07
CA ALA A 149 4.73 9.70 -17.49
C ALA A 149 4.07 11.06 -17.77
N TYR A 150 2.83 11.06 -18.27
CA TYR A 150 2.05 12.27 -18.53
C TYR A 150 1.81 13.16 -17.31
N MET A 151 1.93 12.63 -16.08
CA MET A 151 1.82 13.44 -14.86
C MET A 151 3.00 14.40 -14.68
N LEU A 152 4.13 14.14 -15.36
CA LEU A 152 5.28 15.04 -15.42
C LEU A 152 5.19 16.06 -16.56
N PHE A 153 4.25 15.93 -17.51
CA PHE A 153 4.14 16.82 -18.66
C PHE A 153 3.82 18.28 -18.33
N PRO A 154 3.24 18.65 -17.20
CA PRO A 154 3.21 20.06 -16.77
C PRO A 154 4.59 20.71 -16.62
N ILE A 155 5.64 19.93 -16.32
CA ILE A 155 7.02 20.42 -16.23
C ILE A 155 7.52 20.83 -17.63
N GLU A 156 8.19 21.97 -17.69
CA GLU A 156 8.72 22.51 -18.93
C GLU A 156 9.56 21.49 -19.70
N ASN A 157 9.28 21.32 -20.99
CA ASN A 157 9.92 20.35 -21.90
C ASN A 157 9.81 18.87 -21.52
N ALA A 158 9.13 18.48 -20.44
CA ALA A 158 9.03 17.07 -20.04
C ALA A 158 8.31 16.22 -21.13
N GLN A 159 7.22 16.73 -21.70
CA GLN A 159 6.54 16.06 -22.82
C GLN A 159 7.41 15.99 -24.07
N ASN A 160 8.06 17.10 -24.45
CA ASN A 160 8.97 17.15 -25.58
C ASN A 160 10.13 16.15 -25.43
N TYR A 161 10.65 15.99 -24.20
CA TYR A 161 11.67 15.01 -23.90
C TYR A 161 11.14 13.56 -24.06
N TYR A 162 9.98 13.27 -23.50
CA TYR A 162 9.32 11.97 -23.60
C TYR A 162 9.02 11.58 -25.07
N GLU A 163 8.62 12.54 -25.90
CA GLU A 163 8.30 12.35 -27.31
C GLU A 163 9.56 12.36 -28.23
N GLY A 164 10.75 12.60 -27.67
CA GLY A 164 12.03 12.63 -28.39
C GLY A 164 12.24 13.90 -29.23
N VAL A 165 11.43 14.95 -29.05
CA VAL A 165 11.62 16.26 -29.65
C VAL A 165 12.82 16.99 -29.04
N VAL A 166 12.99 16.84 -27.72
CA VAL A 166 14.16 17.28 -26.96
C VAL A 166 14.93 16.05 -26.52
N SER A 167 16.22 16.00 -26.80
CA SER A 167 17.08 14.85 -26.43
C SER A 167 17.91 15.09 -25.19
N ASP A 168 18.12 16.34 -24.79
CA ASP A 168 18.90 16.71 -23.62
C ASP A 168 17.97 17.01 -22.44
N PHE A 169 18.03 16.15 -21.40
CA PHE A 169 17.22 16.32 -20.20
C PHE A 169 17.52 17.62 -19.43
N SER A 170 18.69 18.22 -19.59
CA SER A 170 19.01 19.50 -18.96
C SER A 170 18.08 20.65 -19.38
N GLN A 171 17.36 20.47 -20.50
CA GLN A 171 16.34 21.42 -20.98
C GLN A 171 14.96 21.20 -20.33
N VAL A 172 14.78 20.11 -19.57
CA VAL A 172 13.57 19.88 -18.79
C VAL A 172 13.61 20.77 -17.53
N GLY A 173 12.48 21.37 -17.20
CA GLY A 173 12.31 22.29 -16.08
C GLY A 173 12.40 21.66 -14.70
N ALA A 174 13.29 20.68 -14.47
CA ALA A 174 13.54 20.04 -13.19
C ALA A 174 15.04 20.08 -12.89
N LYS A 175 15.45 20.90 -11.93
CA LYS A 175 16.86 21.19 -11.65
C LYS A 175 17.18 21.11 -10.16
N ALA A 176 18.20 20.35 -9.79
CA ALA A 176 18.84 20.45 -8.48
C ALA A 176 19.78 21.65 -8.48
N LEU A 177 19.44 22.71 -7.75
CA LEU A 177 20.29 23.91 -7.61
C LEU A 177 21.45 23.62 -6.65
N ASP A 178 21.20 22.78 -5.67
CA ASP A 178 22.13 22.18 -4.73
C ASP A 178 21.50 20.87 -4.18
N ASP A 179 22.16 20.18 -3.24
CA ASP A 179 21.67 18.92 -2.67
C ASP A 179 20.31 19.04 -1.98
N ARG A 180 19.93 20.24 -1.55
CA ARG A 180 18.71 20.49 -0.75
C ARG A 180 17.71 21.39 -1.43
N THR A 181 17.99 21.85 -2.63
CA THR A 181 17.11 22.78 -3.35
C THR A 181 16.76 22.22 -4.73
N LEU A 182 15.49 21.85 -4.91
CA LEU A 182 14.94 21.42 -6.18
C LEU A 182 14.08 22.54 -6.77
N GLU A 183 14.44 23.03 -7.94
CA GLU A 183 13.65 23.98 -8.72
C GLU A 183 12.87 23.23 -9.82
N VAL A 184 11.58 23.52 -9.93
CA VAL A 184 10.71 22.98 -10.97
C VAL A 184 10.01 24.10 -11.70
N THR A 185 10.27 24.22 -13.00
CA THR A 185 9.60 25.17 -13.90
C THR A 185 8.52 24.48 -14.69
N LEU A 186 7.31 25.05 -14.72
CA LEU A 186 6.16 24.53 -15.44
C LEU A 186 5.96 25.24 -16.78
N ASN A 187 5.38 24.53 -17.76
CA ASN A 187 4.98 25.13 -19.04
C ASN A 187 3.94 26.27 -18.85
N HIS A 188 3.00 26.04 -17.94
CA HIS A 188 1.92 26.98 -17.60
C HIS A 188 1.63 26.92 -16.11
N PRO A 189 1.04 27.96 -15.50
CA PRO A 189 0.52 27.89 -14.14
C PRO A 189 -0.42 26.69 -13.98
N THR A 190 -0.07 25.76 -13.09
CA THR A 190 -0.81 24.50 -12.87
C THR A 190 -1.23 24.42 -11.42
N PRO A 191 -2.41 24.93 -11.02
CA PRO A 191 -2.82 25.02 -9.61
C PRO A 191 -2.86 23.68 -8.86
N TYR A 192 -2.98 22.59 -9.57
CA TYR A 192 -3.03 21.22 -9.02
C TYR A 192 -1.66 20.51 -9.06
N PHE A 193 -0.58 21.19 -9.39
CA PHE A 193 0.74 20.55 -9.53
C PHE A 193 1.19 19.88 -8.24
N LEU A 194 1.00 20.51 -7.09
CA LEU A 194 1.35 19.91 -5.79
C LEU A 194 0.57 18.62 -5.50
N GLN A 195 -0.69 18.52 -5.95
CA GLN A 195 -1.48 17.29 -5.80
C GLN A 195 -0.95 16.15 -6.67
N LEU A 196 -0.35 16.44 -7.84
CA LEU A 196 0.29 15.41 -8.66
C LEU A 196 1.50 14.79 -7.96
N LEU A 197 2.24 15.58 -7.17
CA LEU A 197 3.46 15.15 -6.48
C LEU A 197 3.22 14.12 -5.36
N ASP A 198 1.96 13.91 -4.91
CA ASP A 198 1.55 12.85 -3.99
C ASP A 198 1.39 11.48 -4.70
N HIS A 199 1.42 11.45 -6.03
CA HIS A 199 1.30 10.20 -6.77
C HIS A 199 2.64 9.45 -6.79
N TYR A 200 2.59 8.15 -6.46
CA TYR A 200 3.79 7.32 -6.30
C TYR A 200 4.69 7.27 -7.55
N SER A 201 4.16 7.45 -8.76
CA SER A 201 4.96 7.47 -9.98
C SER A 201 5.95 8.66 -10.05
N LEU A 202 5.78 9.67 -9.18
CA LEU A 202 6.66 10.83 -9.09
C LEU A 202 7.60 10.75 -7.87
N PHE A 203 7.52 9.67 -7.10
CA PHE A 203 8.42 9.45 -5.95
C PHE A 203 9.86 9.20 -6.43
N PRO A 204 10.85 9.56 -5.62
CA PRO A 204 12.25 9.29 -5.95
C PRO A 204 12.52 7.79 -5.84
N VAL A 205 13.43 7.31 -6.67
CA VAL A 205 13.93 5.93 -6.66
C VAL A 205 15.45 5.93 -6.54
N HIS A 206 16.00 4.97 -5.80
CA HIS A 206 17.44 4.92 -5.50
C HIS A 206 18.24 4.46 -6.72
N LYS A 207 18.96 5.40 -7.32
CA LYS A 207 19.71 5.21 -8.55
C LYS A 207 20.69 4.03 -8.49
N GLU A 208 21.53 4.01 -7.48
CA GLU A 208 22.61 3.02 -7.33
C GLU A 208 22.05 1.62 -7.18
N THR A 209 20.89 1.47 -6.52
CA THR A 209 20.21 0.18 -6.41
C THR A 209 19.68 -0.27 -7.76
N ILE A 210 19.06 0.62 -8.54
CA ILE A 210 18.54 0.26 -9.87
C ILE A 210 19.68 -0.14 -10.79
N GLU A 211 20.73 0.68 -10.89
CA GLU A 211 21.89 0.45 -11.77
C GLU A 211 22.70 -0.81 -11.38
N LYS A 212 22.67 -1.21 -10.12
CA LYS A 212 23.25 -2.48 -9.65
C LYS A 212 22.58 -3.71 -10.26
N PHE A 213 21.30 -3.63 -10.59
CA PHE A 213 20.50 -4.77 -11.06
C PHE A 213 20.13 -4.70 -12.54
N GLY A 214 20.47 -3.61 -13.24
CA GLY A 214 20.19 -3.44 -14.67
C GLY A 214 20.35 -2.00 -15.13
N SER A 215 19.93 -1.70 -16.37
CA SER A 215 19.88 -0.31 -16.84
C SER A 215 18.67 0.41 -16.24
N ALA A 216 18.72 1.74 -16.22
CA ALA A 216 17.67 2.59 -15.63
C ALA A 216 16.28 2.33 -16.25
N ASP A 217 16.21 2.03 -17.53
CA ASP A 217 15.01 1.77 -18.30
C ASP A 217 14.60 0.28 -18.37
N GLN A 218 15.38 -0.61 -17.73
CA GLN A 218 15.09 -2.04 -17.73
C GLN A 218 13.98 -2.36 -16.72
N ARG A 219 12.93 -3.04 -17.19
CA ARG A 219 11.80 -3.49 -16.38
C ARG A 219 12.06 -4.87 -15.78
N GLY A 220 11.39 -5.18 -14.64
CA GLY A 220 11.39 -6.51 -14.05
C GLY A 220 12.72 -6.95 -13.46
N THR A 221 13.63 -6.02 -13.17
CA THR A 221 14.88 -6.32 -12.48
C THR A 221 14.67 -6.56 -11.00
N ARG A 222 15.64 -7.17 -10.33
CA ARG A 222 15.51 -7.58 -8.92
C ARG A 222 15.69 -6.44 -7.90
N TRP A 223 15.79 -5.19 -8.32
CA TRP A 223 15.97 -4.07 -7.41
C TRP A 223 14.77 -3.88 -6.46
N THR A 224 13.56 -4.29 -6.87
CA THR A 224 12.33 -4.21 -6.05
C THR A 224 12.11 -5.41 -5.13
N TYR A 225 13.03 -6.39 -5.10
CA TYR A 225 12.88 -7.58 -4.27
C TYR A 225 13.26 -7.29 -2.81
N ALA A 226 12.69 -8.08 -1.90
CA ALA A 226 13.09 -8.05 -0.50
C ALA A 226 14.61 -8.23 -0.35
N GLY A 227 15.22 -7.41 0.51
CA GLY A 227 16.66 -7.36 0.71
C GLY A 227 17.43 -6.52 -0.33
N ASN A 228 16.79 -6.08 -1.41
CA ASN A 228 17.41 -5.23 -2.43
C ASN A 228 16.81 -3.82 -2.45
N LEU A 229 15.50 -3.71 -2.26
CA LEU A 229 14.77 -2.44 -2.35
C LEU A 229 15.29 -1.45 -1.31
N VAL A 230 15.78 -0.31 -1.81
CA VAL A 230 16.12 0.86 -1.01
C VAL A 230 15.06 1.93 -1.28
N GLY A 231 14.28 2.24 -0.27
CA GLY A 231 13.23 3.26 -0.29
C GLY A 231 13.52 4.39 0.69
N ASN A 232 12.67 5.40 0.70
CA ASN A 232 12.77 6.55 1.59
C ASN A 232 11.52 6.75 2.46
N GLY A 233 10.62 5.75 2.49
CA GLY A 233 9.37 5.78 3.23
C GLY A 233 9.51 5.33 4.67
N ALA A 234 8.37 5.31 5.37
CA ALA A 234 8.28 4.96 6.78
C ALA A 234 8.63 3.49 7.08
N PHE A 235 8.63 2.61 6.07
CA PHE A 235 8.92 1.19 6.19
C PHE A 235 9.90 0.71 5.13
N THR A 236 10.54 -0.43 5.38
CA THR A 236 11.42 -1.18 4.47
C THR A 236 10.79 -2.52 4.12
N LEU A 237 11.02 -3.02 2.91
CA LEU A 237 10.54 -4.32 2.47
C LEU A 237 11.36 -5.45 3.12
N GLU A 238 10.72 -6.23 3.99
CA GLU A 238 11.36 -7.36 4.66
C GLU A 238 11.14 -8.67 3.92
N GLU A 239 9.89 -8.92 3.49
CA GLU A 239 9.52 -10.18 2.87
C GLU A 239 8.45 -9.96 1.79
N TRP A 240 8.55 -10.70 0.70
CA TRP A 240 7.52 -10.79 -0.34
C TRP A 240 7.36 -12.23 -0.77
N GLU A 241 6.37 -12.91 -0.20
CA GLU A 241 5.92 -14.24 -0.60
C GLU A 241 4.71 -14.10 -1.53
N ILE A 242 4.91 -14.37 -2.82
CA ILE A 242 3.90 -14.19 -3.88
C ILE A 242 2.60 -14.92 -3.53
N ASN A 243 1.47 -14.26 -3.66
CA ASN A 243 0.12 -14.73 -3.33
C ASN A 243 -0.07 -15.14 -1.85
N ARG A 244 0.81 -14.76 -0.97
CA ARG A 244 0.71 -15.09 0.45
C ARG A 244 0.76 -13.87 1.35
N LYS A 245 1.84 -13.10 1.31
CA LYS A 245 2.00 -11.89 2.11
C LYS A 245 3.15 -11.02 1.63
N ILE A 246 3.05 -9.75 1.94
CA ILE A 246 4.15 -8.80 1.89
C ILE A 246 4.33 -8.24 3.29
N VAL A 247 5.55 -8.28 3.80
CA VAL A 247 5.90 -7.78 5.14
C VAL A 247 6.81 -6.58 4.99
N VAL A 248 6.43 -5.47 5.60
CA VAL A 248 7.26 -4.29 5.69
C VAL A 248 7.51 -3.93 7.15
N LYS A 249 8.74 -3.56 7.50
CA LYS A 249 9.17 -3.21 8.86
C LYS A 249 9.52 -1.73 8.94
N LYS A 250 9.35 -1.14 10.12
CA LYS A 250 9.70 0.25 10.40
C LYS A 250 11.11 0.58 9.92
N ASN A 251 11.23 1.71 9.22
CA ASN A 251 12.49 2.27 8.73
C ASN A 251 13.03 3.26 9.75
N GLU A 252 14.08 2.92 10.46
CA GLU A 252 14.70 3.80 11.44
C GLU A 252 15.44 5.00 10.81
N ASN A 253 15.73 4.95 9.50
CA ASN A 253 16.32 6.06 8.74
C ASN A 253 15.28 7.03 8.15
N TYR A 254 13.97 6.74 8.31
CA TYR A 254 12.92 7.63 7.85
C TYR A 254 12.99 8.98 8.59
N TRP A 255 12.83 10.08 7.88
CA TRP A 255 12.98 11.42 8.45
C TRP A 255 12.02 11.71 9.63
N ASP A 256 10.87 11.04 9.67
CA ASP A 256 9.82 11.18 10.70
C ASP A 256 9.62 9.85 11.48
N ALA A 257 10.68 9.05 11.63
CA ALA A 257 10.62 7.72 12.27
C ALA A 257 10.05 7.77 13.70
N GLU A 258 10.29 8.84 14.43
CA GLU A 258 9.81 9.02 15.82
C GLU A 258 8.27 9.02 15.90
N ASN A 259 7.59 9.47 14.87
CA ASN A 259 6.12 9.50 14.78
C ASN A 259 5.51 8.22 14.19
N VAL A 260 6.32 7.29 13.68
CA VAL A 260 5.85 5.99 13.19
C VAL A 260 5.62 5.07 14.37
N ARG A 261 4.34 4.76 14.65
CA ARG A 261 3.94 3.95 15.82
C ARG A 261 3.95 2.44 15.56
N LEU A 262 3.76 2.03 14.30
CA LEU A 262 3.75 0.62 13.91
C LEU A 262 5.19 0.13 13.73
N ASN A 263 5.45 -1.10 14.19
CA ASN A 263 6.71 -1.78 13.97
C ASN A 263 6.71 -2.52 12.62
N GLU A 264 5.52 -2.98 12.19
CA GLU A 264 5.38 -3.85 11.02
C GLU A 264 4.00 -3.67 10.38
N VAL A 265 3.93 -3.83 9.05
CA VAL A 265 2.68 -4.01 8.32
C VAL A 265 2.77 -5.29 7.50
N VAL A 266 1.76 -6.14 7.62
CA VAL A 266 1.60 -7.37 6.84
C VAL A 266 0.45 -7.18 5.87
N PHE A 267 0.74 -7.10 4.59
CA PHE A 267 -0.26 -7.04 3.52
C PHE A 267 -0.61 -8.47 3.07
N LEU A 268 -1.90 -8.76 3.03
CA LEU A 268 -2.44 -10.05 2.61
C LEU A 268 -3.25 -9.89 1.33
N PRO A 269 -2.86 -10.53 0.21
CA PRO A 269 -3.62 -10.47 -1.04
C PRO A 269 -4.86 -11.37 -0.93
N VAL A 270 -6.02 -10.77 -0.69
CA VAL A 270 -7.31 -11.48 -0.56
C VAL A 270 -8.27 -10.93 -1.59
N GLU A 271 -8.34 -11.58 -2.76
CA GLU A 271 -9.12 -11.08 -3.91
C GLU A 271 -10.64 -11.08 -3.66
N ASN A 272 -11.13 -12.08 -2.92
CA ASN A 272 -12.57 -12.19 -2.66
C ASN A 272 -12.98 -11.29 -1.49
N VAL A 273 -13.70 -10.21 -1.78
CA VAL A 273 -14.14 -9.21 -0.82
C VAL A 273 -14.99 -9.77 0.34
N VAL A 274 -15.77 -10.84 0.09
CA VAL A 274 -16.57 -11.52 1.14
C VAL A 274 -15.67 -12.33 2.07
N THR A 275 -14.63 -12.97 1.52
CA THR A 275 -13.61 -13.67 2.31
C THR A 275 -12.82 -12.70 3.15
N GLU A 276 -12.40 -11.58 2.58
CA GLU A 276 -11.67 -10.51 3.28
C GLU A 276 -12.49 -9.96 4.46
N GLU A 277 -13.77 -9.68 4.26
CA GLU A 277 -14.70 -9.23 5.32
C GLU A 277 -14.85 -10.30 6.43
N ARG A 278 -14.93 -11.58 6.09
CA ARG A 278 -14.96 -12.67 7.07
C ARG A 278 -13.67 -12.76 7.88
N MET A 279 -12.51 -12.59 7.23
CA MET A 279 -11.22 -12.54 7.92
C MET A 279 -11.13 -11.37 8.89
N PHE A 280 -11.66 -10.20 8.50
CA PHE A 280 -11.78 -9.05 9.40
C PHE A 280 -12.62 -9.39 10.64
N ARG A 281 -13.82 -9.94 10.47
CA ARG A 281 -14.67 -10.35 11.61
C ARG A 281 -14.06 -11.45 12.48
N ALA A 282 -13.24 -12.30 11.89
CA ALA A 282 -12.52 -13.37 12.61
C ALA A 282 -11.25 -12.85 13.30
N GLY A 283 -10.97 -11.53 13.29
CA GLY A 283 -9.77 -10.96 13.90
C GLY A 283 -8.46 -11.35 13.19
N GLN A 284 -8.52 -11.70 11.90
CA GLN A 284 -7.33 -11.97 11.10
C GLN A 284 -6.78 -10.71 10.41
N LEU A 285 -7.62 -9.68 10.23
CA LEU A 285 -7.27 -8.41 9.61
C LEU A 285 -7.70 -7.26 10.50
N HIS A 286 -6.89 -6.19 10.54
CA HIS A 286 -7.25 -4.90 11.12
C HIS A 286 -7.98 -4.01 10.10
N VAL A 287 -7.65 -4.15 8.82
CA VAL A 287 -8.15 -3.33 7.71
C VAL A 287 -8.45 -4.22 6.51
N THR A 288 -9.53 -3.93 5.80
CA THR A 288 -9.86 -4.52 4.50
C THR A 288 -9.63 -3.52 3.37
N ALA A 289 -9.26 -3.99 2.17
CA ALA A 289 -9.15 -3.14 0.98
C ALA A 289 -10.52 -2.65 0.52
N SER A 290 -11.55 -3.49 0.70
CA SER A 290 -12.90 -3.19 0.25
C SER A 290 -13.95 -3.75 1.21
N LEU A 291 -15.17 -3.19 1.15
CA LEU A 291 -16.33 -3.68 1.88
C LEU A 291 -17.37 -4.19 0.87
N PRO A 292 -17.95 -5.40 1.06
CA PRO A 292 -19.06 -5.86 0.23
C PRO A 292 -20.23 -4.87 0.25
N ALA A 293 -20.83 -4.59 -0.91
CA ALA A 293 -21.87 -3.57 -1.04
C ALA A 293 -23.09 -3.84 -0.13
N ASP A 294 -23.46 -5.11 0.07
CA ASP A 294 -24.54 -5.55 0.96
C ASP A 294 -24.22 -5.35 2.46
N LYS A 295 -22.95 -5.10 2.80
CA LYS A 295 -22.48 -4.85 4.16
C LYS A 295 -22.40 -3.37 4.53
N ILE A 296 -22.49 -2.46 3.56
CA ILE A 296 -22.39 -1.01 3.82
C ILE A 296 -23.47 -0.54 4.79
N ALA A 297 -24.75 -0.83 4.51
CA ALA A 297 -25.84 -0.43 5.39
C ALA A 297 -25.75 -1.07 6.78
N PRO A 298 -25.57 -2.40 6.94
CA PRO A 298 -25.40 -3.02 8.26
C PRO A 298 -24.26 -2.41 9.08
N TYR A 299 -23.10 -2.15 8.47
CA TYR A 299 -21.98 -1.53 9.20
C TYR A 299 -22.25 -0.06 9.54
N SER A 300 -22.95 0.69 8.66
CA SER A 300 -23.29 2.10 8.93
C SER A 300 -24.24 2.27 10.10
N GLU A 301 -25.11 1.29 10.34
CA GLU A 301 -26.14 1.30 11.39
C GLU A 301 -25.62 0.83 12.76
N MET A 302 -24.40 0.30 12.83
CA MET A 302 -23.79 -0.11 14.10
C MET A 302 -23.47 1.10 14.98
N SER A 303 -23.79 1.04 16.28
CA SER A 303 -23.47 2.09 17.26
C SER A 303 -21.95 2.34 17.37
N GLU A 304 -21.15 1.29 17.23
CA GLU A 304 -19.68 1.35 17.22
C GLU A 304 -19.16 0.79 15.89
N SER A 305 -19.49 1.48 14.79
CA SER A 305 -19.11 1.03 13.46
C SER A 305 -17.59 1.03 13.27
N PRO A 306 -16.98 -0.08 12.81
CA PRO A 306 -15.59 -0.10 12.39
C PRO A 306 -15.39 0.57 11.02
N MET A 307 -16.47 0.84 10.28
CA MET A 307 -16.40 1.48 8.97
C MET A 307 -15.87 2.91 9.09
N ARG A 308 -14.94 3.26 8.20
CA ARG A 308 -14.39 4.62 8.10
C ARG A 308 -14.69 5.16 6.71
N ILE A 309 -15.32 6.34 6.67
CA ILE A 309 -15.61 7.07 5.43
C ILE A 309 -14.66 8.26 5.37
N SER A 310 -13.89 8.37 4.29
CA SER A 310 -12.91 9.44 4.08
C SER A 310 -13.10 10.07 2.71
N PRO A 311 -12.74 11.34 2.52
CA PRO A 311 -12.68 11.95 1.21
C PRO A 311 -11.74 11.16 0.29
N TYR A 312 -12.10 11.04 -0.97
CA TYR A 312 -11.31 10.36 -1.99
C TYR A 312 -11.19 11.24 -3.24
N LEU A 313 -9.95 11.50 -3.67
CA LEU A 313 -9.69 12.21 -4.91
C LEU A 313 -9.56 11.18 -6.03
N GLY A 314 -10.65 10.93 -6.73
CA GLY A 314 -10.66 9.95 -7.80
C GLY A 314 -11.87 10.16 -8.73
N THR A 315 -11.72 9.72 -9.96
CA THR A 315 -12.79 9.71 -10.96
C THR A 315 -12.96 8.29 -11.48
N TYR A 316 -14.17 7.76 -11.36
CA TYR A 316 -14.54 6.51 -12.02
C TYR A 316 -14.99 6.80 -13.45
N PHE A 317 -14.41 6.09 -14.43
CA PHE A 317 -14.78 6.25 -15.84
C PHE A 317 -14.68 4.93 -16.59
N TYR A 318 -15.47 4.82 -17.66
CA TYR A 318 -15.36 3.71 -18.60
C TYR A 318 -14.37 4.06 -19.71
N ARG A 319 -13.41 3.15 -19.95
CA ARG A 319 -12.60 3.20 -21.17
C ARG A 319 -13.37 2.50 -22.28
N ILE A 320 -13.65 3.22 -23.36
CA ILE A 320 -14.33 2.68 -24.53
C ILE A 320 -13.26 2.31 -25.55
N ASN A 321 -13.19 1.04 -25.93
CA ASN A 321 -12.30 0.62 -27.02
C ASN A 321 -12.87 1.10 -28.36
N VAL A 322 -12.25 2.13 -28.92
CA VAL A 322 -12.68 2.74 -30.18
C VAL A 322 -12.28 1.94 -31.43
N ASP A 323 -11.42 0.91 -31.30
CA ASP A 323 -11.04 0.02 -32.39
C ASP A 323 -12.14 -1.00 -32.70
N VAL A 324 -13.10 -1.16 -31.78
CA VAL A 324 -14.27 -2.01 -32.02
C VAL A 324 -15.21 -1.30 -33.01
N PRO A 325 -15.56 -1.91 -34.21
CA PRO A 325 -16.23 -1.23 -35.27
C PRO A 325 -17.50 -0.47 -34.89
N HIS A 326 -18.37 -1.06 -34.06
CA HIS A 326 -19.63 -0.42 -33.65
C HIS A 326 -19.44 0.66 -32.57
N LEU A 327 -18.23 0.77 -31.95
CA LEU A 327 -17.89 1.83 -31.00
C LEU A 327 -17.05 2.96 -31.62
N GLN A 328 -16.74 2.90 -32.92
CA GLN A 328 -15.99 3.94 -33.61
C GLN A 328 -16.82 5.22 -33.79
N ASP A 329 -18.15 5.10 -33.96
CA ASP A 329 -19.03 6.29 -34.10
C ASP A 329 -19.18 7.00 -32.73
N PRO A 330 -18.78 8.29 -32.64
CA PRO A 330 -18.99 9.11 -31.46
C PRO A 330 -20.42 9.18 -30.97
N LYS A 331 -21.42 9.08 -31.92
CA LYS A 331 -22.84 9.10 -31.55
C LYS A 331 -23.23 7.88 -30.75
N VAL A 332 -22.71 6.69 -31.09
CA VAL A 332 -22.95 5.46 -30.36
C VAL A 332 -22.36 5.57 -28.96
N ARG A 333 -21.13 6.10 -28.80
CA ARG A 333 -20.51 6.32 -27.48
C ARG A 333 -21.28 7.33 -26.63
N LYS A 334 -21.89 8.37 -27.23
CA LYS A 334 -22.73 9.32 -26.50
C LYS A 334 -24.01 8.71 -25.95
N LEU A 335 -24.52 7.63 -26.52
CA LEU A 335 -25.69 6.92 -26.03
C LEU A 335 -25.42 6.29 -24.65
N SER A 336 -24.17 5.92 -24.33
CA SER A 336 -23.78 5.40 -23.01
C SER A 336 -23.82 6.47 -21.89
N GLN A 337 -23.87 7.75 -22.26
CA GLN A 337 -24.01 8.90 -21.35
C GLN A 337 -25.48 9.29 -21.10
N CYS A 338 -26.44 8.51 -21.62
CA CYS A 338 -27.86 8.84 -21.49
C CYS A 338 -28.30 8.77 -20.02
N PRO A 339 -29.03 9.79 -19.48
CA PRO A 339 -29.46 9.87 -18.08
C PRO A 339 -30.25 8.65 -17.56
N SER A 340 -30.92 7.91 -18.47
CA SER A 340 -31.63 6.67 -18.13
C SER A 340 -30.71 5.54 -17.65
N ILE A 341 -29.43 5.56 -17.99
CA ILE A 341 -28.42 4.60 -17.51
C ILE A 341 -27.85 5.03 -16.15
N GLU A 342 -27.71 6.35 -15.91
CA GLU A 342 -27.31 6.89 -14.61
C GLU A 342 -28.34 6.58 -13.51
N ILE A 343 -29.63 6.66 -13.80
CA ILE A 343 -30.71 6.36 -12.83
C ILE A 343 -30.69 4.90 -12.42
N ILE A 344 -30.27 3.98 -13.28
CA ILE A 344 -30.17 2.55 -12.97
C ILE A 344 -28.92 2.23 -12.12
N SER A 345 -27.82 2.97 -12.30
CA SER A 345 -26.59 2.78 -11.53
C SER A 345 -26.69 3.36 -10.11
N LEU A 346 -27.52 4.41 -9.90
CA LEU A 346 -27.75 5.03 -8.60
C LEU A 346 -28.81 4.33 -7.76
N LYS A 347 -29.57 3.37 -8.31
CA LYS A 347 -30.60 2.60 -7.59
C LYS A 347 -30.19 1.16 -7.28
N LYS A 348 -28.96 0.80 -7.50
CA LYS A 348 -28.35 -0.45 -7.04
C LYS A 348 -27.23 -0.14 -6.08
#